data_4d86b81272b99f599b3b6e982ae10dd2
#
_entry.id   4d86b81272b99f599b3b6e982ae10dd2
#
_cell.length_a   1.000
_cell.length_b   1.000
_cell.length_c   1.000
_cell.angle_alpha   90.00
_cell.angle_beta   90.00
_cell.angle_gamma   90.00
#
_symmetry.space_group_name_H-M   'P 1'
#
loop_
_entity.id
_entity.type
_entity.pdbx_description
1 polymer ?
#
loop_
_entity_poly.entity_id
_entity_poly.type
_entity_poly.pdbx_seq_one_letter_code
_entity_poly.pdbx_strand_id
1 'polypeptide(L)'
;MDLRLEGLKVMVVDDSNTIRKTAETLLSKAGCQVITALDGFDSLAKIADSEPDVIFVDIMMPRLDGYQTCALIKHNQKYKSIPVIMLSSKDGLFDKAKGRIVGADDYLTKPFSKNELFEALEQYAPRELDQESA
;
A
#
# COMPACT_ATOMS: atom_id res chain seq x y z
N MET A 1 -11.42 17.60 -1.04
CA MET A 1 -10.37 16.83 -0.39
C MET A 1 -10.94 16.14 0.84
N ASP A 2 -10.67 14.86 0.98
CA ASP A 2 -11.12 14.12 2.15
C ASP A 2 -10.13 14.38 3.31
N LEU A 3 -10.63 14.92 4.41
CA LEU A 3 -9.79 15.24 5.57
C LEU A 3 -9.10 14.00 6.16
N ARG A 4 -9.69 12.81 5.98
CA ARG A 4 -9.09 11.58 6.48
C ARG A 4 -7.82 11.20 5.74
N LEU A 5 -7.62 11.72 4.52
CA LEU A 5 -6.42 11.44 3.74
C LEU A 5 -5.29 12.41 4.05
N GLU A 6 -5.60 13.58 4.60
CA GLU A 6 -4.59 14.59 4.88
C GLU A 6 -3.65 14.12 6.00
N GLY A 7 -2.36 14.14 5.71
CA GLY A 7 -1.35 13.69 6.65
C GLY A 7 -1.20 12.17 6.75
N LEU A 8 -2.04 11.42 6.04
CA LEU A 8 -1.96 9.96 6.04
C LEU A 8 -0.64 9.52 5.40
N LYS A 9 0.06 8.62 6.06
CA LYS A 9 1.33 8.11 5.54
C LYS A 9 1.07 6.87 4.69
N VAL A 10 1.39 6.97 3.41
CA VAL A 10 1.13 5.89 2.45
C VAL A 10 2.45 5.46 1.82
N MET A 11 2.75 4.17 1.92
CA MET A 11 3.93 3.62 1.26
C MET A 11 3.50 2.96 -0.05
N VAL A 12 4.25 3.22 -1.11
CA VAL A 12 4.03 2.61 -2.42
C VAL A 12 5.29 1.87 -2.83
N VAL A 13 5.18 0.55 -2.95
CA VAL A 13 6.28 -0.34 -3.29
C VAL A 13 6.05 -0.90 -4.68
N ASP A 14 6.83 -0.45 -5.65
CA ASP A 14 6.71 -0.91 -7.03
C ASP A 14 8.04 -0.64 -7.72
N ASP A 15 8.50 -1.61 -8.52
CA ASP A 15 9.76 -1.44 -9.25
C ASP A 15 9.61 -0.55 -10.49
N SER A 16 8.39 -0.19 -10.87
CA SER A 16 8.11 0.70 -11.99
C SER A 16 8.17 2.17 -11.54
N ASN A 17 9.07 2.95 -12.13
CA ASN A 17 9.16 4.39 -11.87
C ASN A 17 7.84 5.09 -12.21
N THR A 18 7.20 4.68 -13.30
CA THR A 18 5.95 5.30 -13.75
C THR A 18 4.85 5.12 -12.73
N ILE A 19 4.68 3.91 -12.22
CA ILE A 19 3.63 3.61 -11.25
C ILE A 19 3.90 4.35 -9.94
N ARG A 20 5.15 4.31 -9.44
CA ARG A 20 5.49 5.04 -8.21
C ARG A 20 5.21 6.53 -8.35
N LYS A 21 5.63 7.11 -9.47
CA LYS A 21 5.46 8.54 -9.70
C LYS A 21 4.00 8.93 -9.83
N THR A 22 3.21 8.13 -10.53
CA THR A 22 1.77 8.37 -10.68
C THR A 22 1.08 8.34 -9.31
N ALA A 23 1.33 7.29 -8.54
CA ALA A 23 0.73 7.17 -7.22
C ALA A 23 1.17 8.31 -6.29
N GLU A 24 2.46 8.63 -6.29
CA GLU A 24 3.00 9.72 -5.48
C GLU A 24 2.33 11.05 -5.82
N THR A 25 2.18 11.35 -7.10
CA THR A 25 1.55 12.60 -7.53
C THR A 25 0.10 12.67 -7.07
N LEU A 26 -0.66 11.61 -7.29
CA LEU A 26 -2.08 11.58 -6.92
C LEU A 26 -2.26 11.69 -5.40
N LEU A 27 -1.48 10.93 -4.65
CA LEU A 27 -1.61 10.88 -3.20
C LEU A 27 -1.11 12.18 -2.54
N SER A 28 -0.02 12.75 -3.06
CA SER A 28 0.50 14.03 -2.53
C SER A 28 -0.51 15.15 -2.73
N LYS A 29 -1.20 15.17 -3.86
CA LYS A 29 -2.24 16.19 -4.12
C LYS A 29 -3.42 16.05 -3.16
N ALA A 30 -3.66 14.86 -2.65
CA ALA A 30 -4.71 14.62 -1.67
C ALA A 30 -4.27 14.92 -0.24
N GLY A 31 -3.03 15.34 -0.04
CA GLY A 31 -2.51 15.68 1.28
C GLY A 31 -1.80 14.56 2.00
N CYS A 32 -1.60 13.42 1.36
CA CYS A 32 -0.89 12.29 1.97
C CYS A 32 0.61 12.53 2.01
N GLN A 33 1.27 11.96 3.01
CA GLN A 33 2.72 11.83 3.02
C GLN A 33 3.06 10.51 2.33
N VAL A 34 3.80 10.58 1.24
CA VAL A 34 4.08 9.39 0.43
C VAL A 34 5.52 8.93 0.63
N ILE A 35 5.67 7.65 0.94
CA ILE A 35 6.96 7.00 1.04
C ILE A 35 7.03 6.01 -0.13
N THR A 36 8.04 6.13 -0.98
CA THR A 36 8.19 5.19 -2.09
C THR A 36 9.33 4.22 -1.81
N ALA A 37 9.16 2.99 -2.28
CA ALA A 37 10.18 1.96 -2.16
C ALA A 37 10.33 1.26 -3.52
N LEU A 38 11.56 0.91 -3.87
CA LEU A 38 11.90 0.33 -5.17
C LEU A 38 11.60 -1.15 -5.26
N ASP A 39 11.64 -1.84 -4.13
CA ASP A 39 11.43 -3.29 -4.06
C ASP A 39 11.06 -3.68 -2.63
N GLY A 40 10.87 -4.99 -2.42
CA GLY A 40 10.47 -5.49 -1.11
C GLY A 40 11.48 -5.23 -0.02
N PHE A 41 12.76 -5.37 -0.31
CA PHE A 41 13.82 -5.13 0.68
C PHE A 41 13.86 -3.67 1.09
N ASP A 42 13.76 -2.76 0.11
CA ASP A 42 13.74 -1.33 0.37
C ASP A 42 12.55 -0.96 1.25
N SER A 43 11.38 -1.57 0.99
CA SER A 43 10.18 -1.33 1.79
C SER A 43 10.37 -1.74 3.24
N LEU A 44 10.95 -2.91 3.47
CA LEU A 44 11.18 -3.41 4.84
C LEU A 44 12.14 -2.49 5.60
N ALA A 45 13.16 -1.97 4.90
CA ALA A 45 14.09 -1.03 5.51
C ALA A 45 13.41 0.28 5.89
N LYS A 46 12.47 0.75 5.09
CA LYS A 46 11.81 2.05 5.30
C LYS A 46 10.62 2.01 6.26
N ILE A 47 9.99 0.85 6.43
CA ILE A 47 8.81 0.73 7.30
C ILE A 47 9.13 1.16 8.74
N ALA A 48 10.28 0.77 9.26
CA ALA A 48 10.64 1.06 10.64
C ALA A 48 10.70 2.56 10.93
N ASP A 49 11.23 3.33 10.00
CA ASP A 49 11.40 4.77 10.20
C ASP A 49 10.15 5.56 9.81
N SER A 50 9.42 5.12 8.79
CA SER A 50 8.30 5.88 8.25
C SER A 50 6.97 5.57 8.93
N GLU A 51 6.81 4.36 9.46
CA GLU A 51 5.57 3.92 10.11
C GLU A 51 4.32 4.23 9.26
N PRO A 52 4.23 3.65 8.05
CA PRO A 52 3.10 3.97 7.16
C PRO A 52 1.77 3.48 7.73
N ASP A 53 0.71 4.17 7.37
CA ASP A 53 -0.66 3.81 7.74
C ASP A 53 -1.25 2.79 6.79
N VAL A 54 -0.83 2.82 5.53
CA VAL A 54 -1.29 1.89 4.47
C VAL A 54 -0.11 1.62 3.54
N ILE A 55 0.01 0.38 3.07
CA ILE A 55 1.07 -0.01 2.14
C ILE A 55 0.47 -0.60 0.87
N PHE A 56 0.85 -0.06 -0.28
CA PHE A 56 0.56 -0.65 -1.59
C PHE A 56 1.82 -1.38 -2.06
N VAL A 57 1.70 -2.64 -2.44
CA VAL A 57 2.84 -3.47 -2.83
C VAL A 57 2.59 -4.15 -4.18
N ASP A 58 3.47 -3.91 -5.14
CA ASP A 58 3.44 -4.61 -6.43
C ASP A 58 3.72 -6.10 -6.21
N ILE A 59 2.96 -6.94 -6.89
CA ILE A 59 3.11 -8.40 -6.79
C ILE A 59 4.38 -8.85 -7.51
N MET A 60 4.61 -8.33 -8.71
CA MET A 60 5.71 -8.78 -9.57
C MET A 60 6.95 -7.91 -9.39
N MET A 61 7.81 -8.30 -8.47
CA MET A 61 9.08 -7.62 -8.22
C MET A 61 10.22 -8.65 -8.19
N PRO A 62 11.44 -8.26 -8.61
CA PRO A 62 12.57 -9.17 -8.58
C PRO A 62 13.01 -9.48 -7.15
N ARG A 63 13.59 -10.66 -6.96
CA ARG A 63 14.16 -11.15 -5.71
C ARG A 63 13.15 -11.43 -4.62
N LEU A 64 12.41 -10.42 -4.18
CA LEU A 64 11.37 -10.53 -3.15
C LEU A 64 10.07 -10.01 -3.76
N ASP A 65 9.16 -10.91 -4.09
CA ASP A 65 7.90 -10.50 -4.72
C ASP A 65 6.93 -9.90 -3.69
N GLY A 66 5.77 -9.45 -4.18
CA GLY A 66 4.78 -8.81 -3.32
C GLY A 66 4.18 -9.74 -2.28
N TYR A 67 3.98 -11.00 -2.60
CA TYR A 67 3.46 -11.97 -1.63
C TYR A 67 4.46 -12.20 -0.51
N GLN A 68 5.74 -12.36 -0.85
CA GLN A 68 6.80 -12.54 0.13
C GLN A 68 6.95 -11.31 1.01
N THR A 69 6.91 -10.13 0.40
CA THR A 69 7.00 -8.85 1.13
C THR A 69 5.83 -8.73 2.10
N CYS A 70 4.62 -8.99 1.64
CA CYS A 70 3.43 -8.93 2.49
C CYS A 70 3.53 -9.90 3.66
N ALA A 71 3.98 -11.14 3.40
CA ALA A 71 4.14 -12.13 4.45
C ALA A 71 5.10 -11.66 5.54
N LEU A 72 6.21 -11.05 5.14
CA LEU A 72 7.20 -10.55 6.10
C LEU A 72 6.62 -9.41 6.95
N ILE A 73 5.86 -8.51 6.33
CA ILE A 73 5.20 -7.43 7.06
C ILE A 73 4.20 -8.00 8.06
N LYS A 74 3.34 -8.91 7.61
CA LYS A 74 2.27 -9.46 8.44
C LYS A 74 2.77 -10.39 9.54
N HIS A 75 3.94 -10.98 9.39
CA HIS A 75 4.56 -11.80 10.44
C HIS A 75 5.28 -10.97 11.50
N ASN A 76 5.44 -9.68 11.27
CA ASN A 76 6.09 -8.80 12.24
C ASN A 76 5.04 -8.27 13.22
N GLN A 77 5.24 -8.53 14.50
CA GLN A 77 4.29 -8.11 15.55
C GLN A 77 4.03 -6.61 15.54
N LYS A 78 5.03 -5.81 15.18
CA LYS A 78 4.94 -4.36 15.19
C LYS A 78 4.18 -3.84 13.98
N TYR A 79 4.23 -4.55 12.83
CA TYR A 79 3.69 -4.04 11.56
C TYR A 79 2.48 -4.81 11.04
N LYS A 80 2.12 -5.91 11.68
CA LYS A 80 1.05 -6.79 11.17
C LYS A 80 -0.32 -6.13 11.04
N SER A 81 -0.56 -5.05 11.78
CA SER A 81 -1.83 -4.33 11.72
C SER A 81 -1.92 -3.33 10.57
N ILE A 82 -0.80 -3.05 9.90
CA ILE A 82 -0.80 -2.10 8.77
C ILE A 82 -1.51 -2.76 7.59
N PRO A 83 -2.56 -2.13 7.03
CA PRO A 83 -3.21 -2.68 5.84
C PRO A 83 -2.25 -2.75 4.66
N VAL A 84 -2.24 -3.89 3.97
CA VAL A 84 -1.42 -4.12 2.78
C VAL A 84 -2.33 -4.41 1.60
N ILE A 85 -2.25 -3.57 0.58
CA ILE A 85 -3.04 -3.68 -0.64
C ILE A 85 -2.08 -4.07 -1.77
N MET A 86 -2.36 -5.20 -2.42
CA MET A 86 -1.50 -5.71 -3.49
C MET A 86 -1.82 -5.00 -4.80
N LEU A 87 -0.78 -4.62 -5.55
CA LEU A 87 -0.94 -4.04 -6.88
C LEU A 87 -0.71 -5.13 -7.92
N SER A 88 -1.75 -5.47 -8.65
CA SER A 88 -1.73 -6.53 -9.65
C SER A 88 -1.78 -5.94 -11.06
N SER A 89 -0.95 -6.43 -11.97
CA SER A 89 -1.03 -6.00 -13.36
C SER A 89 -2.33 -6.51 -13.99
N LYS A 90 -2.80 -5.83 -15.04
CA LYS A 90 -4.02 -6.22 -15.76
C LYS A 90 -3.92 -7.63 -16.32
N ASP A 91 -2.74 -8.01 -16.78
CA ASP A 91 -2.49 -9.32 -17.34
C ASP A 91 -1.95 -10.32 -16.30
N GLY A 92 -1.67 -9.83 -15.11
CA GLY A 92 -1.21 -10.67 -14.01
C GLY A 92 -2.41 -11.22 -13.26
N LEU A 93 -2.28 -12.47 -12.84
CA LEU A 93 -3.34 -13.10 -12.08
C LEU A 93 -3.06 -12.93 -10.59
N PHE A 94 -3.86 -12.11 -9.94
CA PHE A 94 -3.81 -12.06 -8.48
C PHE A 94 -4.40 -13.36 -7.94
N ASP A 95 -3.59 -14.12 -7.25
CA ASP A 95 -4.05 -15.35 -6.62
C ASP A 95 -4.66 -14.99 -5.26
N LYS A 96 -5.99 -15.00 -5.20
CA LYS A 96 -6.72 -14.64 -3.99
C LYS A 96 -6.39 -15.56 -2.82
N ALA A 97 -6.21 -16.85 -3.09
CA ALA A 97 -5.86 -17.79 -2.04
C ALA A 97 -4.48 -17.49 -1.47
N LYS A 98 -3.51 -17.24 -2.36
CA LYS A 98 -2.15 -16.89 -1.95
C LYS A 98 -2.11 -15.56 -1.19
N GLY A 99 -2.89 -14.58 -1.66
CA GLY A 99 -3.03 -13.29 -0.98
C GLY A 99 -3.57 -13.46 0.43
N ARG A 100 -4.57 -14.31 0.62
CA ARG A 100 -5.13 -14.60 1.94
C ARG A 100 -4.11 -15.25 2.85
N ILE A 101 -3.36 -16.21 2.34
CA ILE A 101 -2.34 -16.93 3.12
C ILE A 101 -1.29 -15.96 3.66
N VAL A 102 -0.86 -14.99 2.86
CA VAL A 102 0.16 -14.03 3.30
C VAL A 102 -0.43 -12.84 4.08
N GLY A 103 -1.75 -12.77 4.19
CA GLY A 103 -2.42 -11.75 5.00
C GLY A 103 -2.69 -10.43 4.30
N ALA A 104 -2.69 -10.41 2.96
CA ALA A 104 -3.05 -9.20 2.21
C ALA A 104 -4.50 -8.81 2.51
N ASP A 105 -4.74 -7.52 2.68
CA ASP A 105 -6.07 -7.00 3.00
C ASP A 105 -6.93 -6.80 1.76
N ASP A 106 -6.30 -6.47 0.62
CA ASP A 106 -7.02 -6.23 -0.62
C ASP A 106 -6.04 -6.22 -1.80
N TYR A 107 -6.56 -5.99 -2.98
CA TYR A 107 -5.75 -5.82 -4.17
C TYR A 107 -6.35 -4.75 -5.08
N LEU A 108 -5.50 -4.16 -5.92
CA LEU A 108 -5.87 -3.10 -6.85
C LEU A 108 -5.19 -3.40 -8.18
N THR A 109 -5.94 -3.36 -9.29
CA THR A 109 -5.40 -3.67 -10.62
C THR A 109 -4.74 -2.45 -11.24
N LYS A 110 -3.55 -2.64 -11.82
CA LYS A 110 -2.84 -1.60 -12.56
C LYS A 110 -3.20 -1.67 -14.05
N PRO A 111 -3.37 -0.57 -14.77
CA PRO A 111 -3.37 0.80 -14.25
C PRO A 111 -4.64 1.09 -13.46
N PHE A 112 -4.48 1.83 -12.37
CA PHE A 112 -5.61 2.24 -11.54
C PHE A 112 -5.98 3.69 -11.82
N SER A 113 -7.25 4.02 -11.66
CA SER A 113 -7.71 5.39 -11.73
C SER A 113 -7.50 6.09 -10.39
N LYS A 114 -7.58 7.41 -10.41
CA LYS A 114 -7.53 8.20 -9.19
C LYS A 114 -8.61 7.75 -8.20
N ASN A 115 -9.83 7.54 -8.70
CA ASN A 115 -10.95 7.13 -7.85
C ASN A 115 -10.74 5.75 -7.24
N GLU A 116 -10.23 4.81 -8.03
CA GLU A 116 -9.95 3.46 -7.52
C GLU A 116 -8.88 3.48 -6.42
N LEU A 117 -7.83 4.28 -6.63
CA LEU A 117 -6.77 4.43 -5.63
C LEU A 117 -7.31 5.03 -4.34
N PHE A 118 -8.12 6.09 -4.45
CA PHE A 118 -8.67 6.78 -3.29
C PHE A 118 -9.72 5.94 -2.55
N GLU A 119 -10.55 5.20 -3.27
CA GLU A 119 -11.52 4.29 -2.65
C GLU A 119 -10.82 3.21 -1.82
N ALA A 120 -9.77 2.61 -2.38
CA ALA A 120 -8.99 1.61 -1.66
C ALA A 120 -8.38 2.22 -0.40
N LEU A 121 -7.82 3.41 -0.55
CA LEU A 121 -7.18 4.09 0.57
C LEU A 121 -8.18 4.43 1.69
N GLU A 122 -9.34 4.97 1.32
CA GLU A 122 -10.38 5.33 2.29
C GLU A 122 -10.90 4.13 3.05
N GLN A 123 -11.01 2.99 2.38
CA GLN A 123 -11.52 1.77 2.98
C GLN A 123 -10.62 1.28 4.12
N TYR A 124 -9.32 1.47 3.98
CA TYR A 124 -8.34 0.95 4.93
C TYR A 124 -7.65 2.00 5.78
N ALA A 125 -7.95 3.28 5.57
CA ALA A 125 -7.36 4.34 6.36
C ALA A 125 -7.83 4.26 7.82
N PRO A 126 -6.96 4.61 8.77
CA PRO A 126 -7.37 4.68 10.17
C PRO A 126 -8.52 5.66 10.37
N ARG A 127 -9.48 5.31 11.24
CA ARG A 127 -10.68 6.11 11.48
C ARG A 127 -10.60 6.89 12.80
N GLU A 128 -9.45 7.46 13.05
CA GLU A 128 -9.23 8.22 14.29
C GLU A 128 -10.16 9.43 14.40
N LEU A 129 -10.40 10.10 13.26
CA LEU A 129 -11.29 11.26 13.25
C LEU A 129 -12.72 10.88 13.60
N ASP A 130 -13.19 9.74 13.14
CA ASP A 130 -14.52 9.24 13.45
C ASP A 130 -14.65 8.94 14.94
N GLN A 131 -13.62 8.41 15.55
CA GLN A 131 -13.58 8.09 16.97
C GLN A 131 -13.57 9.37 17.82
N GLU A 132 -12.82 10.37 17.40
CA GLU A 132 -12.73 11.64 18.10
C GLU A 132 -14.04 12.41 18.07
N SER A 133 -14.78 12.29 16.97
CA SER A 133 -16.03 12.98 16.81
C SER A 133 -17.18 12.33 17.58
N ALA A 134 -16.97 11.13 18.03
CA ALA A 134 -17.97 10.43 18.83
C ALA A 134 -17.90 10.84 20.28
#